data_2952f9138d55857145abbbb901823e19
#
_entry.id   2952f9138d55857145abbbb901823e19
#
_cell.length_a   1.000
_cell.length_b   1.000
_cell.length_c   1.000
_cell.angle_alpha   90.00
_cell.angle_beta   90.00
_cell.angle_gamma   90.00
#
_symmetry.space_group_name_H-M   'P 1'
#
loop_
_entity.id
_entity.type
_entity.pdbx_description
1 polymer ?
#
loop_
_entity_poly.entity_id
_entity_poly.type
_entity_poly.pdbx_seq_one_letter_code
_entity_poly.pdbx_strand_id
1 'polypeptide(L)'
;MTHHVTLTLPFLLAGALLASSDAAPGMNRFAAAAYRQLAQNLAPDKGNLILSPFSISTALSMLLNGARGQTAAGITAAIEQHAGPGYHAAVAALAAELTKQANGGGNQLAIANGLWVQQGLPLQSEFEQTMRTLYAAPLTPIDFQAVEQARQTINAWTAQHTNDRIQDLFARGSIDAGTRLVLTSAIYFYGKWHSPFDPQNTRVEPFQLGGGGTAEVKFMHQKADFLYGETPAAQILEMKYQGTPVAFDILLPKTNDGLAELERSIKPEVLSAWFGGLASRKVEAAIPKFRAESAFSLKDMLSRMGMADAFERTADFSGIDGRRDLFVGEVAHKAFVEVSEEGTEAAAATGIAMHALAMRREERTVFRADHPFAFFIRDTTSGAILFEGRLAQPAS
;
A
#
# COMPACT_ATOMS: atom_id res chain seq x y z
N MET A 1 -10.30 -26.71 -48.72
CA MET A 1 -11.07 -26.18 -47.60
C MET A 1 -10.34 -26.58 -46.30
N THR A 2 -9.53 -25.72 -45.81
CA THR A 2 -8.69 -25.95 -44.62
C THR A 2 -9.20 -25.05 -43.47
N HIS A 3 -9.79 -25.66 -42.45
CA HIS A 3 -10.22 -24.99 -41.26
C HIS A 3 -9.01 -24.70 -40.35
N HIS A 4 -8.62 -23.46 -40.24
CA HIS A 4 -7.76 -23.00 -39.15
C HIS A 4 -8.62 -22.75 -37.92
N VAL A 5 -8.50 -23.61 -36.91
CA VAL A 5 -9.06 -23.41 -35.56
C VAL A 5 -8.05 -22.61 -34.77
N THR A 6 -8.42 -21.38 -34.45
CA THR A 6 -7.66 -20.47 -33.56
C THR A 6 -7.87 -20.88 -32.11
N LEU A 7 -6.92 -21.61 -31.53
CA LEU A 7 -6.89 -22.02 -30.12
C LEU A 7 -5.82 -21.19 -29.37
N THR A 8 -6.06 -19.92 -29.13
CA THR A 8 -5.04 -19.06 -28.47
C THR A 8 -5.51 -18.29 -27.25
N LEU A 9 -6.81 -18.28 -26.90
CA LEU A 9 -7.28 -17.46 -25.75
C LEU A 9 -7.09 -18.09 -24.34
N PRO A 10 -7.28 -19.39 -24.08
CA PRO A 10 -7.18 -19.94 -22.73
C PRO A 10 -5.75 -20.05 -22.18
N PHE A 11 -4.75 -20.19 -23.04
CA PHE A 11 -3.35 -20.34 -22.61
C PHE A 11 -2.73 -19.01 -22.14
N LEU A 12 -3.12 -17.88 -22.68
CA LEU A 12 -2.65 -16.56 -22.26
C LEU A 12 -3.23 -16.15 -20.90
N LEU A 13 -4.50 -16.46 -20.61
CA LEU A 13 -5.10 -16.19 -19.30
C LEU A 13 -4.51 -17.08 -18.19
N ALA A 14 -4.27 -18.36 -18.46
CA ALA A 14 -3.67 -19.27 -17.47
C ALA A 14 -2.20 -18.89 -17.17
N GLY A 15 -1.44 -18.47 -18.17
CA GLY A 15 -0.08 -17.99 -18.01
C GLY A 15 0.00 -16.68 -17.20
N ALA A 16 -0.94 -15.77 -17.39
CA ALA A 16 -1.02 -14.51 -16.65
C ALA A 16 -1.40 -14.71 -15.18
N LEU A 17 -2.32 -15.63 -14.89
CA LEU A 17 -2.70 -16.00 -13.51
C LEU A 17 -1.56 -16.68 -12.75
N LEU A 18 -0.80 -17.57 -13.38
CA LEU A 18 0.38 -18.19 -12.77
C LEU A 18 1.51 -17.17 -12.56
N ALA A 19 1.72 -16.26 -13.51
CA ALA A 19 2.71 -15.19 -13.37
C ALA A 19 2.35 -14.17 -12.30
N SER A 20 1.07 -13.86 -12.10
CA SER A 20 0.63 -12.94 -11.05
C SER A 20 0.80 -13.50 -9.63
N SER A 21 0.68 -14.84 -9.45
CA SER A 21 0.91 -15.49 -8.16
C SER A 21 2.37 -15.39 -7.68
N ASP A 22 3.32 -15.24 -8.60
CA ASP A 22 4.75 -15.16 -8.26
C ASP A 22 5.20 -13.74 -7.90
N ALA A 23 4.47 -12.69 -8.28
CA ALA A 23 4.81 -11.30 -7.97
C ALA A 23 4.43 -10.92 -6.53
N ALA A 24 3.29 -11.39 -6.00
CA ALA A 24 2.81 -11.03 -4.67
C ALA A 24 3.78 -11.41 -3.53
N PRO A 25 4.40 -12.61 -3.48
CA PRO A 25 5.37 -12.94 -2.46
C PRO A 25 6.60 -12.01 -2.43
N GLY A 26 7.08 -11.58 -3.59
CA GLY A 26 8.17 -10.62 -3.68
C GLY A 26 7.76 -9.24 -3.17
N MET A 27 6.57 -8.76 -3.57
CA MET A 27 6.02 -7.51 -3.06
C MET A 27 5.85 -7.53 -1.53
N ASN A 28 5.43 -8.66 -0.96
CA ASN A 28 5.30 -8.80 0.49
C ASN A 28 6.65 -8.86 1.22
N ARG A 29 7.72 -9.40 0.58
CA ARG A 29 9.08 -9.28 1.14
C ARG A 29 9.54 -7.82 1.16
N PHE A 30 9.33 -7.10 0.05
CA PHE A 30 9.57 -5.66 0.00
C PHE A 30 8.75 -4.92 1.07
N ALA A 31 7.47 -5.23 1.24
CA ALA A 31 6.61 -4.65 2.27
C ALA A 31 7.26 -4.77 3.65
N ALA A 32 7.57 -5.99 4.08
CA ALA A 32 8.18 -6.21 5.39
C ALA A 32 9.54 -5.50 5.56
N ALA A 33 10.34 -5.39 4.48
CA ALA A 33 11.62 -4.68 4.52
C ALA A 33 11.44 -3.16 4.60
N ALA A 34 10.56 -2.58 3.78
CA ALA A 34 10.26 -1.16 3.75
C ALA A 34 9.63 -0.70 5.07
N TYR A 35 8.66 -1.45 5.59
CA TYR A 35 8.06 -1.16 6.89
C TYR A 35 9.10 -1.07 7.99
N ARG A 36 9.98 -2.08 8.12
CA ARG A 36 11.04 -2.07 9.13
C ARG A 36 11.99 -0.88 8.99
N GLN A 37 12.37 -0.52 7.75
CA GLN A 37 13.25 0.63 7.51
C GLN A 37 12.61 1.96 7.91
N LEU A 38 11.32 2.13 7.65
CA LEU A 38 10.60 3.35 8.01
C LEU A 38 10.26 3.38 9.51
N ALA A 39 9.82 2.26 10.07
CA ALA A 39 9.47 2.15 11.49
C ALA A 39 10.67 2.41 12.41
N GLN A 40 11.90 2.00 12.03
CA GLN A 40 13.12 2.25 12.80
C GLN A 40 13.47 3.74 12.92
N ASN A 41 13.09 4.56 11.93
CA ASN A 41 13.36 6.00 11.93
C ASN A 41 12.29 6.81 12.69
N LEU A 42 11.17 6.17 13.01
CA LEU A 42 10.08 6.74 13.79
C LEU A 42 10.07 6.04 15.16
N ALA A 43 10.32 6.78 16.24
CA ALA A 43 10.17 6.19 17.57
C ALA A 43 8.78 5.51 17.67
N PRO A 44 8.67 4.29 18.22
CA PRO A 44 7.43 3.52 18.26
C PRO A 44 6.25 4.25 18.92
N ASP A 45 6.56 5.20 19.79
CA ASP A 45 5.66 6.03 20.55
C ASP A 45 5.34 7.39 19.90
N LYS A 46 5.98 7.73 18.76
CA LYS A 46 5.98 9.11 18.22
C LYS A 46 5.40 9.26 16.83
N GLY A 47 4.42 8.47 16.48
CA GLY A 47 3.69 8.80 15.27
C GLY A 47 3.08 7.62 14.52
N ASN A 48 2.06 7.96 13.79
CA ASN A 48 1.41 7.06 12.86
C ASN A 48 2.33 6.85 11.65
N LEU A 49 2.23 5.68 11.06
CA LEU A 49 2.90 5.32 9.83
C LEU A 49 1.89 4.69 8.90
N ILE A 50 1.89 5.09 7.65
CA ILE A 50 1.21 4.36 6.58
C ILE A 50 2.03 4.43 5.31
N LEU A 51 2.13 3.32 4.62
CA LEU A 51 2.73 3.22 3.29
C LEU A 51 1.98 2.20 2.44
N SER A 52 2.17 2.30 1.13
CA SER A 52 1.72 1.27 0.21
C SER A 52 2.92 0.59 -0.44
N PRO A 53 3.33 -0.56 0.04
CA PRO A 53 4.41 -1.32 -0.57
C PRO A 53 4.05 -1.75 -1.99
N PHE A 54 2.79 -2.03 -2.26
CA PHE A 54 2.28 -2.35 -3.59
C PHE A 54 2.52 -1.20 -4.59
N SER A 55 2.13 0.03 -4.23
CA SER A 55 2.33 1.20 -5.10
C SER A 55 3.81 1.50 -5.32
N ILE A 56 4.61 1.48 -4.25
CA ILE A 56 6.06 1.72 -4.33
C ILE A 56 6.75 0.65 -5.19
N SER A 57 6.49 -0.63 -4.93
CA SER A 57 7.08 -1.74 -5.69
C SER A 57 6.71 -1.68 -7.16
N THR A 58 5.46 -1.34 -7.49
CA THR A 58 5.01 -1.15 -8.87
C THR A 58 5.74 0.00 -9.55
N ALA A 59 5.87 1.16 -8.88
CA ALA A 59 6.58 2.32 -9.40
C ALA A 59 8.08 2.02 -9.62
N LEU A 60 8.73 1.32 -8.68
CA LEU A 60 10.12 0.89 -8.83
C LEU A 60 10.30 -0.15 -9.95
N SER A 61 9.29 -0.98 -10.20
CA SER A 61 9.30 -1.91 -11.34
C SER A 61 9.25 -1.17 -12.68
N MET A 62 8.54 -0.06 -12.76
CA MET A 62 8.58 0.83 -13.94
C MET A 62 10.01 1.37 -14.17
N LEU A 63 10.65 1.84 -13.10
CA LEU A 63 12.01 2.37 -13.14
C LEU A 63 13.03 1.28 -13.54
N LEU A 64 12.88 0.05 -13.02
CA LEU A 64 13.72 -1.10 -13.33
C LEU A 64 13.74 -1.43 -14.83
N ASN A 65 12.63 -1.23 -15.54
CA ASN A 65 12.58 -1.47 -16.99
C ASN A 65 13.59 -0.62 -17.77
N GLY A 66 13.86 0.60 -17.28
CA GLY A 66 14.86 1.51 -17.88
C GLY A 66 16.29 1.32 -17.35
N ALA A 67 16.48 0.62 -16.26
CA ALA A 67 17.78 0.43 -15.62
C ALA A 67 18.61 -0.66 -16.30
N ARG A 68 19.93 -0.56 -16.20
CA ARG A 68 20.91 -1.55 -16.71
C ARG A 68 21.99 -1.80 -15.68
N GLY A 69 22.73 -2.88 -15.84
CA GLY A 69 23.93 -3.17 -15.05
C GLY A 69 23.71 -3.13 -13.53
N GLN A 70 24.60 -2.43 -12.84
CA GLN A 70 24.58 -2.31 -11.37
C GLN A 70 23.33 -1.59 -10.85
N THR A 71 22.85 -0.59 -11.60
CA THR A 71 21.61 0.13 -11.24
C THR A 71 20.40 -0.80 -11.25
N ALA A 72 20.26 -1.64 -12.27
CA ALA A 72 19.20 -2.64 -12.34
C ALA A 72 19.32 -3.67 -11.21
N ALA A 73 20.54 -4.14 -10.91
CA ALA A 73 20.79 -5.07 -9.81
C ALA A 73 20.41 -4.45 -8.45
N GLY A 74 20.75 -3.18 -8.21
CA GLY A 74 20.39 -2.45 -7.00
C GLY A 74 18.89 -2.28 -6.81
N ILE A 75 18.16 -1.91 -7.88
CA ILE A 75 16.69 -1.81 -7.84
C ILE A 75 16.08 -3.18 -7.57
N THR A 76 16.53 -4.23 -8.26
CA THR A 76 16.06 -5.62 -8.08
C THR A 76 16.25 -6.07 -6.62
N ALA A 77 17.40 -5.77 -6.04
CA ALA A 77 17.69 -6.08 -4.63
C ALA A 77 16.76 -5.30 -3.69
N ALA A 78 16.56 -4.00 -3.93
CA ALA A 78 15.72 -3.14 -3.10
C ALA A 78 14.25 -3.61 -3.06
N ILE A 79 13.70 -4.02 -4.22
CA ILE A 79 12.32 -4.52 -4.28
C ILE A 79 12.18 -6.01 -3.93
N GLU A 80 13.29 -6.67 -3.56
CA GLU A 80 13.34 -8.09 -3.18
C GLU A 80 12.69 -9.03 -4.22
N GLN A 81 12.86 -8.71 -5.50
CA GLN A 81 12.27 -9.44 -6.62
C GLN A 81 13.35 -10.15 -7.44
N HIS A 82 12.94 -11.17 -8.18
CA HIS A 82 13.75 -11.75 -9.23
C HIS A 82 13.25 -11.25 -10.60
N ALA A 83 13.93 -10.25 -11.13
CA ALA A 83 13.60 -9.65 -12.41
C ALA A 83 14.04 -10.56 -13.58
N GLY A 84 13.35 -11.70 -13.74
CA GLY A 84 13.51 -12.62 -14.87
C GLY A 84 12.61 -12.28 -16.06
N PRO A 85 12.68 -13.09 -17.13
CA PRO A 85 11.74 -12.97 -18.24
C PRO A 85 10.29 -12.99 -17.77
N GLY A 86 9.47 -12.04 -18.25
CA GLY A 86 8.06 -11.94 -17.87
C GLY A 86 7.77 -11.20 -16.56
N TYR A 87 8.78 -10.76 -15.80
CA TYR A 87 8.60 -10.06 -14.55
C TYR A 87 7.66 -8.83 -14.67
N HIS A 88 7.93 -7.93 -15.61
CA HIS A 88 7.10 -6.74 -15.82
C HIS A 88 5.65 -7.07 -16.17
N ALA A 89 5.43 -8.12 -16.96
CA ALA A 89 4.09 -8.59 -17.28
C ALA A 89 3.37 -9.17 -16.04
N ALA A 90 4.09 -9.89 -15.18
CA ALA A 90 3.55 -10.43 -13.93
C ALA A 90 3.14 -9.31 -12.96
N VAL A 91 4.00 -8.31 -12.75
CA VAL A 91 3.70 -7.16 -11.91
C VAL A 91 2.50 -6.37 -12.45
N ALA A 92 2.48 -6.12 -13.76
CA ALA A 92 1.37 -5.41 -14.42
C ALA A 92 0.05 -6.18 -14.31
N ALA A 93 0.06 -7.49 -14.52
CA ALA A 93 -1.12 -8.35 -14.37
C ALA A 93 -1.65 -8.35 -12.93
N LEU A 94 -0.77 -8.48 -11.95
CA LEU A 94 -1.15 -8.39 -10.53
C LEU A 94 -1.73 -7.01 -10.21
N ALA A 95 -1.10 -5.93 -10.66
CA ALA A 95 -1.59 -4.57 -10.43
C ALA A 95 -2.98 -4.34 -11.05
N ALA A 96 -3.20 -4.81 -12.27
CA ALA A 96 -4.50 -4.72 -12.94
C ALA A 96 -5.59 -5.51 -12.21
N GLU A 97 -5.28 -6.74 -11.77
CA GLU A 97 -6.24 -7.59 -11.04
C GLU A 97 -6.57 -7.00 -9.67
N LEU A 98 -5.58 -6.56 -8.89
CA LEU A 98 -5.79 -5.92 -7.59
C LEU A 98 -6.62 -4.63 -7.72
N THR A 99 -6.32 -3.80 -8.74
CA THR A 99 -7.09 -2.58 -9.00
C THR A 99 -8.55 -2.92 -9.36
N LYS A 100 -8.77 -3.91 -10.19
CA LYS A 100 -10.10 -4.37 -10.57
C LYS A 100 -10.88 -4.91 -9.36
N GLN A 101 -10.25 -5.76 -8.56
CA GLN A 101 -10.87 -6.37 -7.37
C GLN A 101 -11.18 -5.31 -6.31
N ALA A 102 -10.23 -4.41 -6.02
CA ALA A 102 -10.41 -3.37 -5.02
C ALA A 102 -11.45 -2.31 -5.41
N ASN A 103 -11.79 -2.18 -6.69
CA ASN A 103 -12.88 -1.31 -7.17
C ASN A 103 -14.25 -2.01 -7.20
N GLY A 104 -14.37 -3.23 -6.68
CA GLY A 104 -15.65 -3.93 -6.52
C GLY A 104 -16.51 -3.40 -5.38
N GLY A 105 -17.84 -3.66 -5.41
CA GLY A 105 -18.74 -3.36 -4.29
C GLY A 105 -18.94 -1.88 -3.95
N GLY A 106 -18.55 -0.96 -4.82
CA GLY A 106 -18.61 0.49 -4.57
C GLY A 106 -17.37 1.02 -3.82
N ASN A 107 -16.33 0.21 -3.70
CA ASN A 107 -15.00 0.62 -3.23
C ASN A 107 -14.22 1.29 -4.35
N GLN A 108 -13.15 2.00 -4.01
CA GLN A 108 -12.27 2.69 -4.96
C GLN A 108 -10.81 2.55 -4.55
N LEU A 109 -10.00 2.04 -5.45
CA LEU A 109 -8.55 2.08 -5.35
C LEU A 109 -8.04 3.01 -6.46
N ALA A 110 -7.42 4.10 -6.08
CA ALA A 110 -6.81 5.06 -7.00
C ALA A 110 -5.30 5.08 -6.81
N ILE A 111 -4.57 4.88 -7.92
CA ILE A 111 -3.11 4.79 -7.93
C ILE A 111 -2.58 5.86 -8.87
N ALA A 112 -1.69 6.70 -8.39
CA ALA A 112 -1.00 7.72 -9.17
C ALA A 112 0.52 7.42 -9.17
N ASN A 113 0.90 6.36 -9.87
CA ASN A 113 2.29 6.03 -10.16
C ASN A 113 2.67 6.69 -11.48
N GLY A 114 3.69 7.53 -11.46
CA GLY A 114 4.13 8.28 -12.64
C GLY A 114 5.65 8.38 -12.73
N LEU A 115 6.15 8.39 -13.95
CA LEU A 115 7.55 8.63 -14.26
C LEU A 115 7.67 9.92 -15.05
N TRP A 116 8.35 10.89 -14.48
CA TRP A 116 8.52 12.25 -15.02
C TRP A 116 9.95 12.42 -15.50
N VAL A 117 10.10 12.76 -16.77
CA VAL A 117 11.41 12.90 -17.41
C VAL A 117 11.59 14.30 -17.93
N GLN A 118 12.83 14.80 -17.93
CA GLN A 118 13.14 16.13 -18.49
C GLN A 118 12.67 16.20 -19.95
N GLN A 119 12.00 17.27 -20.31
CA GLN A 119 11.57 17.55 -21.66
C GLN A 119 12.74 17.56 -22.65
N GLY A 120 12.54 16.96 -23.82
CA GLY A 120 13.55 16.89 -24.88
C GLY A 120 14.52 15.70 -24.79
N LEU A 121 14.36 14.80 -23.82
CA LEU A 121 15.11 13.55 -23.80
C LEU A 121 14.63 12.62 -24.94
N PRO A 122 15.56 11.98 -25.68
CA PRO A 122 15.21 11.03 -26.75
C PRO A 122 14.86 9.67 -26.13
N LEU A 123 13.57 9.46 -25.81
CA LEU A 123 13.13 8.23 -25.18
C LEU A 123 13.26 7.02 -26.09
N GLN A 124 13.63 5.86 -25.52
CA GLN A 124 13.67 4.58 -26.22
C GLN A 124 12.24 4.06 -26.47
N SER A 125 11.91 3.73 -27.70
CA SER A 125 10.56 3.29 -28.09
C SER A 125 10.09 2.04 -27.34
N GLU A 126 10.99 1.11 -27.03
CA GLU A 126 10.68 -0.09 -26.24
C GLU A 126 10.27 0.26 -24.81
N PHE A 127 10.97 1.22 -24.19
CA PHE A 127 10.64 1.72 -22.87
C PHE A 127 9.26 2.39 -22.86
N GLU A 128 9.02 3.32 -23.79
CA GLU A 128 7.72 4.00 -23.91
C GLU A 128 6.57 2.99 -24.13
N GLN A 129 6.79 2.00 -24.99
CA GLN A 129 5.81 0.96 -25.26
C GLN A 129 5.49 0.16 -23.99
N THR A 130 6.50 -0.25 -23.22
CA THR A 130 6.31 -1.00 -21.98
C THR A 130 5.55 -0.17 -20.96
N MET A 131 5.90 1.10 -20.75
CA MET A 131 5.19 1.98 -19.83
C MET A 131 3.72 2.13 -20.19
N ARG A 132 3.43 2.32 -21.48
CA ARG A 132 2.05 2.48 -21.94
C ARG A 132 1.24 1.19 -21.89
N THR A 133 1.82 0.04 -22.31
CA THR A 133 1.06 -1.21 -22.48
C THR A 133 0.94 -2.04 -21.23
N LEU A 134 1.96 -2.06 -20.39
CA LEU A 134 1.96 -2.86 -19.15
C LEU A 134 1.54 -2.03 -17.93
N TYR A 135 2.08 -0.84 -17.78
CA TYR A 135 1.84 -0.07 -16.53
C TYR A 135 0.72 0.96 -16.65
N ALA A 136 0.17 1.18 -17.85
CA ALA A 136 -0.78 2.26 -18.12
C ALA A 136 -0.29 3.64 -17.60
N ALA A 137 1.03 3.78 -17.45
CA ALA A 137 1.68 4.95 -16.92
C ALA A 137 2.19 5.83 -18.08
N PRO A 138 1.65 7.03 -18.26
CA PRO A 138 2.20 7.94 -19.23
C PRO A 138 3.59 8.38 -18.78
N LEU A 139 4.55 8.31 -19.70
CA LEU A 139 5.78 9.08 -19.58
C LEU A 139 5.43 10.52 -19.85
N THR A 140 5.54 11.35 -18.84
CA THR A 140 5.18 12.78 -18.98
C THR A 140 6.45 13.62 -19.04
N PRO A 141 6.84 14.12 -20.23
CA PRO A 141 7.92 15.07 -20.35
C PRO A 141 7.57 16.37 -19.62
N ILE A 142 8.50 16.85 -18.78
CA ILE A 142 8.31 18.05 -17.98
C ILE A 142 9.58 18.89 -17.98
N ASP A 143 9.44 20.21 -17.97
CA ASP A 143 10.61 21.09 -17.88
C ASP A 143 11.00 21.34 -16.42
N PHE A 144 11.98 20.60 -15.92
CA PHE A 144 12.51 20.79 -14.58
C PHE A 144 13.33 22.09 -14.43
N GLN A 145 13.65 22.82 -15.53
CA GLN A 145 14.23 24.16 -15.40
C GLN A 145 13.19 25.13 -14.82
N ALA A 146 11.93 24.94 -15.14
CA ALA A 146 10.80 25.68 -14.55
C ALA A 146 10.32 24.98 -13.25
N VAL A 147 11.21 24.90 -12.24
CA VAL A 147 11.10 24.08 -11.02
C VAL A 147 9.72 24.14 -10.37
N GLU A 148 9.21 25.34 -10.08
CA GLU A 148 7.93 25.48 -9.37
C GLU A 148 6.74 25.06 -10.25
N GLN A 149 6.80 25.35 -11.56
CA GLN A 149 5.78 24.89 -12.50
C GLN A 149 5.79 23.36 -12.64
N ALA A 150 6.96 22.73 -12.70
CA ALA A 150 7.12 21.28 -12.72
C ALA A 150 6.51 20.67 -11.46
N ARG A 151 6.87 21.16 -10.29
CA ARG A 151 6.32 20.70 -9.00
C ARG A 151 4.78 20.79 -8.95
N GLN A 152 4.23 21.96 -9.35
CA GLN A 152 2.78 22.17 -9.36
C GLN A 152 2.07 21.24 -10.36
N THR A 153 2.65 21.00 -11.53
CA THR A 153 2.11 20.09 -12.55
C THR A 153 2.05 18.66 -12.01
N ILE A 154 3.12 18.19 -11.36
CA ILE A 154 3.17 16.85 -10.77
C ILE A 154 2.14 16.71 -9.63
N ASN A 155 2.06 17.71 -8.74
CA ASN A 155 1.10 17.72 -7.65
C ASN A 155 -0.36 17.73 -8.13
N ALA A 156 -0.67 18.56 -9.13
CA ALA A 156 -2.01 18.64 -9.73
C ALA A 156 -2.40 17.31 -10.39
N TRP A 157 -1.47 16.68 -11.12
CA TRP A 157 -1.70 15.37 -11.72
C TRP A 157 -1.95 14.29 -10.65
N THR A 158 -1.16 14.31 -9.58
CA THR A 158 -1.34 13.37 -8.45
C THR A 158 -2.70 13.54 -7.79
N ALA A 159 -3.11 14.78 -7.50
CA ALA A 159 -4.42 15.07 -6.92
C ALA A 159 -5.55 14.56 -7.84
N GLN A 160 -5.50 14.86 -9.13
CA GLN A 160 -6.49 14.41 -10.11
C GLN A 160 -6.62 12.88 -10.15
N HIS A 161 -5.50 12.14 -10.05
CA HIS A 161 -5.48 10.67 -10.11
C HIS A 161 -5.76 10.00 -8.76
N THR A 162 -5.90 10.77 -7.69
CA THR A 162 -6.24 10.29 -6.35
C THR A 162 -7.53 10.92 -5.80
N ASN A 163 -8.44 11.32 -6.69
CA ASN A 163 -9.75 11.94 -6.34
C ASN A 163 -9.60 13.14 -5.39
N ASP A 164 -8.58 13.98 -5.60
CA ASP A 164 -8.18 15.13 -4.79
C ASP A 164 -7.83 14.79 -3.32
N ARG A 165 -7.60 13.51 -3.01
CA ARG A 165 -7.26 13.06 -1.67
C ARG A 165 -5.79 13.22 -1.34
N ILE A 166 -4.92 13.11 -2.34
CA ILE A 166 -3.49 13.30 -2.17
C ILE A 166 -3.06 14.58 -2.89
N GLN A 167 -2.92 15.63 -2.11
CA GLN A 167 -2.42 16.93 -2.54
C GLN A 167 -0.98 17.12 -2.05
N ASP A 168 -0.24 18.00 -2.71
CA ASP A 168 1.12 18.40 -2.32
C ASP A 168 2.08 17.22 -2.06
N LEU A 169 2.12 16.26 -3.01
CA LEU A 169 3.06 15.12 -2.94
C LEU A 169 4.51 15.62 -2.85
N PHE A 170 4.85 16.62 -3.67
CA PHE A 170 6.16 17.27 -3.65
C PHE A 170 6.09 18.60 -2.92
N ALA A 171 6.80 18.69 -1.80
CA ALA A 171 6.99 19.95 -1.08
C ALA A 171 7.89 20.93 -1.89
N ARG A 172 7.87 22.20 -1.53
CA ARG A 172 8.81 23.17 -2.11
C ARG A 172 10.24 22.78 -1.79
N GLY A 173 11.10 22.80 -2.83
CA GLY A 173 12.51 22.46 -2.72
C GLY A 173 12.83 20.96 -2.80
N SER A 174 11.83 20.07 -3.00
CA SER A 174 12.06 18.63 -3.18
C SER A 174 12.63 18.27 -4.57
N ILE A 175 12.46 19.15 -5.55
CA ILE A 175 13.06 19.07 -6.89
C ILE A 175 13.79 20.35 -7.21
N ASP A 176 14.75 20.31 -8.11
CA ASP A 176 15.57 21.44 -8.53
C ASP A 176 15.77 21.47 -10.06
N ALA A 177 16.45 22.50 -10.57
CA ALA A 177 16.75 22.64 -12.00
C ALA A 177 17.74 21.56 -12.54
N GLY A 178 18.45 20.87 -11.67
CA GLY A 178 19.29 19.72 -12.00
C GLY A 178 18.54 18.41 -12.13
N THR A 179 17.29 18.34 -11.66
CA THR A 179 16.45 17.16 -11.74
C THR A 179 16.19 16.75 -13.19
N ARG A 180 16.25 15.45 -13.49
CA ARG A 180 16.02 14.89 -14.82
C ARG A 180 15.01 13.76 -14.83
N LEU A 181 14.85 13.10 -13.69
CA LEU A 181 13.99 11.94 -13.52
C LEU A 181 13.39 11.95 -12.11
N VAL A 182 12.06 11.87 -12.03
CA VAL A 182 11.32 11.81 -10.77
C VAL A 182 10.28 10.69 -10.83
N LEU A 183 10.12 10.00 -9.74
CA LEU A 183 9.11 8.96 -9.56
C LEU A 183 8.06 9.40 -8.55
N THR A 184 6.78 9.32 -8.94
CA THR A 184 5.65 9.49 -8.02
C THR A 184 5.05 8.13 -7.67
N SER A 185 4.72 7.96 -6.39
CA SER A 185 3.98 6.81 -5.89
C SER A 185 2.92 7.31 -4.90
N ALA A 186 1.73 7.55 -5.38
CA ALA A 186 0.62 7.99 -4.55
C ALA A 186 -0.56 7.02 -4.70
N ILE A 187 -1.19 6.70 -3.58
CA ILE A 187 -2.26 5.71 -3.54
C ILE A 187 -3.30 6.08 -2.50
N TYR A 188 -4.54 5.90 -2.89
CA TYR A 188 -5.71 6.13 -2.06
C TYR A 188 -6.66 4.94 -2.16
N PHE A 189 -7.23 4.54 -1.04
CA PHE A 189 -8.24 3.50 -0.97
C PHE A 189 -9.46 3.98 -0.19
N TYR A 190 -10.63 3.83 -0.81
CA TYR A 190 -11.94 3.96 -0.21
C TYR A 190 -12.61 2.59 -0.18
N GLY A 191 -13.05 2.12 0.98
CA GLY A 191 -13.70 0.81 1.09
C GLY A 191 -14.83 0.83 2.11
N LYS A 192 -15.99 0.27 1.74
CA LYS A 192 -17.13 0.07 2.63
C LYS A 192 -16.99 -1.27 3.35
N TRP A 193 -17.26 -1.29 4.66
CA TRP A 193 -17.27 -2.55 5.40
C TRP A 193 -18.35 -3.49 4.88
N HIS A 194 -18.05 -4.78 4.83
CA HIS A 194 -19.07 -5.81 4.63
C HIS A 194 -20.14 -5.77 5.73
N SER A 195 -19.73 -5.48 6.95
CA SER A 195 -20.58 -5.29 8.13
C SER A 195 -20.24 -3.94 8.77
N PRO A 196 -20.92 -2.85 8.39
CA PRO A 196 -20.66 -1.51 8.91
C PRO A 196 -21.01 -1.41 10.41
N PHE A 197 -20.32 -0.50 11.10
CA PHE A 197 -20.62 -0.17 12.49
C PHE A 197 -21.84 0.77 12.56
N ASP A 198 -22.66 0.61 13.61
CA ASP A 198 -23.73 1.54 13.90
C ASP A 198 -23.17 2.83 14.57
N PRO A 199 -23.34 4.01 13.96
CA PRO A 199 -22.86 5.27 14.54
C PRO A 199 -23.40 5.56 15.95
N GLN A 200 -24.57 5.02 16.31
CA GLN A 200 -25.15 5.17 17.65
C GLN A 200 -24.36 4.40 18.72
N ASN A 201 -23.57 3.43 18.33
CA ASN A 201 -22.69 2.66 19.20
C ASN A 201 -21.26 3.23 19.26
N THR A 202 -20.99 4.35 18.60
CA THR A 202 -19.70 5.06 18.70
C THR A 202 -19.65 5.89 20.01
N ARG A 203 -18.57 5.70 20.80
CA ARG A 203 -18.39 6.34 22.09
C ARG A 203 -16.99 6.92 22.21
N VAL A 204 -16.86 8.00 22.98
CA VAL A 204 -15.55 8.56 23.34
C VAL A 204 -14.99 7.75 24.50
N GLU A 205 -13.80 7.20 24.31
CA GLU A 205 -13.12 6.33 25.29
C GLU A 205 -11.61 6.57 25.24
N PRO A 206 -10.88 6.24 26.33
CA PRO A 206 -9.44 6.45 26.37
C PRO A 206 -8.67 5.48 25.47
N PHE A 207 -7.74 6.00 24.70
CA PHE A 207 -6.70 5.27 23.98
C PHE A 207 -5.36 5.48 24.68
N GLN A 208 -4.66 4.40 25.00
CA GLN A 208 -3.34 4.44 25.65
C GLN A 208 -2.27 4.81 24.61
N LEU A 209 -1.55 5.89 24.82
CA LEU A 209 -0.49 6.33 23.91
C LEU A 209 0.80 5.55 24.15
N GLY A 210 1.54 5.23 23.08
CA GLY A 210 2.79 4.48 23.18
C GLY A 210 3.88 5.13 24.01
N GLY A 211 3.88 6.47 24.11
CA GLY A 211 4.80 7.25 24.98
C GLY A 211 4.30 7.47 26.40
N GLY A 212 3.20 6.84 26.79
CA GLY A 212 2.50 7.06 28.07
C GLY A 212 1.44 8.16 28.02
N GLY A 213 0.46 8.04 28.88
CA GLY A 213 -0.74 8.89 28.89
C GLY A 213 -1.85 8.33 28.02
N THR A 214 -2.96 9.08 27.94
CA THR A 214 -4.17 8.70 27.21
C THR A 214 -4.67 9.84 26.33
N ALA A 215 -5.35 9.48 25.23
CA ALA A 215 -6.11 10.41 24.42
C ALA A 215 -7.58 9.96 24.36
N GLU A 216 -8.51 10.90 24.42
CA GLU A 216 -9.93 10.61 24.23
C GLU A 216 -10.22 10.44 22.73
N VAL A 217 -10.70 9.26 22.33
CA VAL A 217 -10.91 8.86 20.94
C VAL A 217 -12.31 8.29 20.76
N LYS A 218 -12.90 8.50 19.59
CA LYS A 218 -14.16 7.86 19.23
C LYS A 218 -13.94 6.40 18.86
N PHE A 219 -14.48 5.48 19.67
CA PHE A 219 -14.47 4.05 19.40
C PHE A 219 -15.79 3.59 18.82
N MET A 220 -15.72 2.89 17.70
CA MET A 220 -16.82 2.19 17.07
C MET A 220 -16.98 0.82 17.72
N HIS A 221 -18.19 0.48 18.12
CA HIS A 221 -18.49 -0.80 18.78
C HIS A 221 -19.38 -1.67 17.89
N GLN A 222 -19.01 -2.94 17.78
CA GLN A 222 -19.83 -3.93 17.08
C GLN A 222 -19.64 -5.31 17.70
N LYS A 223 -20.74 -6.06 17.80
CA LYS A 223 -20.71 -7.49 18.11
C LYS A 223 -21.15 -8.26 16.88
N ALA A 224 -20.20 -8.90 16.20
CA ALA A 224 -20.45 -9.61 14.95
C ALA A 224 -19.50 -10.82 14.80
N ASP A 225 -19.69 -11.57 13.72
CA ASP A 225 -18.76 -12.61 13.32
C ASP A 225 -17.61 -11.99 12.52
N PHE A 226 -16.40 -12.11 13.04
CA PHE A 226 -15.16 -11.67 12.40
C PHE A 226 -14.22 -12.86 12.19
N LEU A 227 -13.30 -12.75 11.26
CA LEU A 227 -12.14 -13.62 11.24
C LEU A 227 -11.17 -13.15 12.33
N TYR A 228 -10.89 -14.01 13.26
CA TYR A 228 -10.12 -13.71 14.46
C TYR A 228 -9.10 -14.80 14.76
N GLY A 229 -7.96 -14.41 15.29
CA GLY A 229 -6.90 -15.30 15.77
C GLY A 229 -6.09 -14.68 16.89
N GLU A 230 -5.37 -15.53 17.60
CA GLU A 230 -4.43 -15.10 18.64
C GLU A 230 -3.07 -15.76 18.48
N THR A 231 -2.06 -15.00 18.83
CA THR A 231 -0.70 -15.50 19.04
C THR A 231 -0.29 -15.24 20.49
N PRO A 232 0.86 -15.75 20.97
CA PRO A 232 1.36 -15.36 22.28
C PRO A 232 1.55 -13.84 22.45
N ALA A 233 1.84 -13.10 21.35
CA ALA A 233 2.17 -11.68 21.38
C ALA A 233 1.02 -10.75 20.98
N ALA A 234 0.06 -11.23 20.17
CA ALA A 234 -0.96 -10.36 19.58
C ALA A 234 -2.32 -11.06 19.43
N GLN A 235 -3.38 -10.24 19.39
CA GLN A 235 -4.69 -10.56 18.84
C GLN A 235 -4.75 -10.05 17.38
N ILE A 236 -5.45 -10.77 16.50
CA ILE A 236 -5.58 -10.45 15.09
C ILE A 236 -7.06 -10.43 14.74
N LEU A 237 -7.52 -9.34 14.14
CA LEU A 237 -8.89 -9.17 13.67
C LEU A 237 -8.88 -8.78 12.19
N GLU A 238 -9.61 -9.54 11.36
CA GLU A 238 -9.84 -9.21 9.96
C GLU A 238 -11.26 -8.67 9.77
N MET A 239 -11.35 -7.50 9.16
CA MET A 239 -12.58 -6.85 8.73
C MET A 239 -12.65 -6.82 7.21
N LYS A 240 -13.66 -7.45 6.62
CA LYS A 240 -13.82 -7.53 5.16
C LYS A 240 -14.46 -6.28 4.59
N TYR A 241 -14.04 -5.88 3.40
CA TYR A 241 -14.74 -4.87 2.61
C TYR A 241 -15.84 -5.50 1.75
N GLN A 242 -16.87 -4.72 1.45
CA GLN A 242 -18.05 -5.17 0.71
C GLN A 242 -17.71 -5.46 -0.76
N GLY A 243 -18.09 -6.65 -1.25
CA GLY A 243 -18.03 -6.99 -2.68
C GLY A 243 -16.62 -7.09 -3.28
N THR A 244 -15.61 -7.28 -2.43
CA THR A 244 -14.21 -7.41 -2.84
C THR A 244 -13.50 -8.42 -1.93
N PRO A 245 -12.43 -9.08 -2.41
CA PRO A 245 -11.57 -9.89 -1.56
C PRO A 245 -10.59 -9.07 -0.70
N VAL A 246 -10.70 -7.73 -0.69
CA VAL A 246 -9.84 -6.89 0.15
C VAL A 246 -10.34 -6.89 1.60
N ALA A 247 -9.41 -6.96 2.55
CA ALA A 247 -9.68 -6.91 3.97
C ALA A 247 -8.74 -5.93 4.69
N PHE A 248 -9.20 -5.47 5.85
CA PHE A 248 -8.44 -4.67 6.81
C PHE A 248 -8.12 -5.56 8.01
N ASP A 249 -6.86 -5.76 8.27
CA ASP A 249 -6.37 -6.57 9.38
C ASP A 249 -5.75 -5.68 10.45
N ILE A 250 -6.13 -5.89 11.70
CA ILE A 250 -5.51 -5.26 12.88
C ILE A 250 -4.70 -6.30 13.64
N LEU A 251 -3.43 -6.00 13.88
CA LEU A 251 -2.53 -6.77 14.74
C LEU A 251 -2.33 -5.99 16.03
N LEU A 252 -3.07 -6.37 17.05
CA LEU A 252 -3.08 -5.70 18.36
C LEU A 252 -2.14 -6.43 19.32
N PRO A 253 -1.05 -5.82 19.80
CA PRO A 253 -0.19 -6.42 20.82
C PRO A 253 -1.01 -6.77 22.07
N LYS A 254 -0.61 -7.80 22.82
CA LYS A 254 -1.27 -8.15 24.11
C LYS A 254 -0.88 -7.21 25.28
N THR A 255 0.13 -6.36 25.06
CA THR A 255 0.58 -5.34 26.03
C THR A 255 0.61 -3.97 25.38
N ASN A 256 0.35 -2.93 26.14
CA ASN A 256 0.22 -1.55 25.64
C ASN A 256 1.51 -1.02 24.98
N ASP A 257 2.66 -1.53 25.36
CA ASP A 257 4.00 -1.20 24.84
C ASP A 257 4.55 -2.26 23.84
N GLY A 258 3.74 -3.26 23.50
CA GLY A 258 4.16 -4.41 22.69
C GLY A 258 4.36 -4.14 21.19
N LEU A 259 3.98 -2.95 20.69
CA LEU A 259 4.03 -2.65 19.25
C LEU A 259 5.42 -2.83 18.66
N ALA A 260 6.47 -2.33 19.32
CA ALA A 260 7.85 -2.44 18.82
C ALA A 260 8.35 -3.89 18.71
N GLU A 261 7.91 -4.78 19.59
CA GLU A 261 8.23 -6.21 19.50
C GLU A 261 7.45 -6.88 18.37
N LEU A 262 6.16 -6.54 18.26
CA LEU A 262 5.31 -7.01 17.17
C LEU A 262 5.88 -6.60 15.80
N GLU A 263 6.30 -5.34 15.62
CA GLU A 263 6.89 -4.83 14.39
C GLU A 263 8.17 -5.59 14.00
N ARG A 264 9.02 -5.95 14.97
CA ARG A 264 10.21 -6.77 14.71
C ARG A 264 9.88 -8.19 14.26
N SER A 265 8.72 -8.70 14.63
CA SER A 265 8.26 -10.04 14.23
C SER A 265 7.62 -10.07 12.84
N ILE A 266 7.30 -8.91 12.25
CA ILE A 266 6.68 -8.80 10.92
C ILE A 266 7.64 -9.33 9.85
N LYS A 267 7.29 -10.51 9.32
CA LYS A 267 7.94 -11.17 8.18
C LYS A 267 6.85 -11.77 7.30
N PRO A 268 7.07 -11.91 5.98
CA PRO A 268 6.06 -12.44 5.08
C PRO A 268 5.50 -13.80 5.51
N GLU A 269 6.38 -14.70 5.95
CA GLU A 269 6.01 -16.06 6.36
C GLU A 269 5.19 -16.03 7.65
N VAL A 270 5.52 -15.12 8.57
CA VAL A 270 4.82 -14.93 9.85
C VAL A 270 3.43 -14.36 9.59
N LEU A 271 3.32 -13.30 8.76
CA LEU A 271 2.03 -12.71 8.38
C LEU A 271 1.15 -13.73 7.65
N SER A 272 1.72 -14.49 6.72
CA SER A 272 0.99 -15.54 5.98
C SER A 272 0.44 -16.61 6.94
N ALA A 273 1.23 -17.04 7.91
CA ALA A 273 0.79 -18.02 8.91
C ALA A 273 -0.31 -17.43 9.83
N TRP A 274 -0.18 -16.17 10.23
CA TRP A 274 -1.18 -15.52 11.09
C TRP A 274 -2.51 -15.34 10.37
N PHE A 275 -2.50 -14.77 9.17
CA PHE A 275 -3.72 -14.57 8.38
C PHE A 275 -4.36 -15.89 7.94
N GLY A 276 -3.55 -16.91 7.61
CA GLY A 276 -4.04 -18.25 7.27
C GLY A 276 -4.63 -19.03 8.46
N GLY A 277 -4.31 -18.63 9.69
CA GLY A 277 -4.83 -19.25 10.92
C GLY A 277 -6.10 -18.61 11.46
N LEU A 278 -6.64 -17.55 10.82
CA LEU A 278 -7.86 -16.88 11.28
C LEU A 278 -9.09 -17.78 11.12
N ALA A 279 -9.97 -17.74 12.12
CA ALA A 279 -11.23 -18.46 12.10
C ALA A 279 -12.40 -17.52 12.44
N SER A 280 -13.57 -17.83 11.88
CA SER A 280 -14.79 -17.06 12.19
C SER A 280 -15.15 -17.23 13.66
N ARG A 281 -15.24 -16.12 14.38
CA ARG A 281 -15.64 -16.06 15.79
C ARG A 281 -16.56 -14.88 16.05
N LYS A 282 -17.46 -15.04 17.00
CA LYS A 282 -18.26 -13.92 17.50
C LYS A 282 -17.38 -13.06 18.41
N VAL A 283 -17.09 -11.84 17.97
CA VAL A 283 -16.20 -10.90 18.66
C VAL A 283 -16.97 -9.65 19.05
N GLU A 284 -16.75 -9.19 20.28
CA GLU A 284 -17.13 -7.84 20.71
C GLU A 284 -15.95 -6.93 20.38
N ALA A 285 -16.03 -6.22 19.25
CA ALA A 285 -14.97 -5.37 18.73
C ALA A 285 -15.17 -3.91 19.14
N ALA A 286 -14.10 -3.25 19.56
CA ALA A 286 -14.00 -1.81 19.78
C ALA A 286 -12.81 -1.28 19.01
N ILE A 287 -13.06 -0.51 17.95
CA ILE A 287 -12.04 -0.02 17.02
C ILE A 287 -12.07 1.51 17.02
N PRO A 288 -10.93 2.20 17.20
CA PRO A 288 -10.92 3.65 17.13
C PRO A 288 -11.22 4.15 15.72
N LYS A 289 -11.94 5.26 15.61
CA LYS A 289 -11.95 6.06 14.37
C LYS A 289 -10.62 6.76 14.28
N PHE A 290 -10.00 6.70 13.11
CA PHE A 290 -8.73 7.37 12.91
C PHE A 290 -8.48 7.75 11.45
N ARG A 291 -7.59 8.71 11.29
CA ARG A 291 -6.98 9.07 10.02
C ARG A 291 -5.46 8.91 10.18
N ALA A 292 -4.84 8.23 9.22
CA ALA A 292 -3.39 8.16 9.10
C ALA A 292 -2.97 8.65 7.72
N GLU A 293 -1.98 9.51 7.70
CA GLU A 293 -1.39 10.05 6.48
C GLU A 293 0.13 10.09 6.67
N SER A 294 0.87 9.67 5.67
CA SER A 294 2.32 9.77 5.65
C SER A 294 2.81 10.18 4.27
N ALA A 295 3.81 11.04 4.25
CA ALA A 295 4.52 11.46 3.05
C ALA A 295 6.01 11.30 3.27
N PHE A 296 6.69 10.66 2.34
CA PHE A 296 8.12 10.34 2.44
C PHE A 296 8.86 10.68 1.14
N SER A 297 10.07 11.21 1.27
CA SER A 297 11.14 10.93 0.32
C SER A 297 11.65 9.53 0.61
N LEU A 298 11.60 8.66 -0.38
CA LEU A 298 12.06 7.27 -0.21
C LEU A 298 13.54 7.09 -0.52
N LYS A 299 14.24 8.15 -0.95
CA LYS A 299 15.64 8.10 -1.39
C LYS A 299 16.56 7.42 -0.37
N ASP A 300 16.50 7.87 0.88
CA ASP A 300 17.37 7.33 1.94
C ASP A 300 17.03 5.87 2.29
N MET A 301 15.74 5.54 2.35
CA MET A 301 15.28 4.17 2.60
C MET A 301 15.75 3.23 1.48
N LEU A 302 15.47 3.60 0.23
CA LEU A 302 15.82 2.79 -0.95
C LEU A 302 17.36 2.65 -1.11
N SER A 303 18.11 3.71 -0.78
CA SER A 303 19.59 3.65 -0.79
C SER A 303 20.10 2.61 0.20
N ARG A 304 19.54 2.57 1.42
CA ARG A 304 19.90 1.55 2.43
C ARG A 304 19.48 0.14 2.02
N MET A 305 18.44 0.01 1.21
CA MET A 305 17.97 -1.26 0.68
C MET A 305 18.74 -1.74 -0.57
N GLY A 306 19.80 -1.03 -0.98
CA GLY A 306 20.68 -1.43 -2.07
C GLY A 306 20.56 -0.61 -3.35
N MET A 307 19.68 0.40 -3.39
CA MET A 307 19.40 1.19 -4.59
C MET A 307 20.23 2.50 -4.66
N ALA A 308 21.31 2.63 -3.89
CA ALA A 308 22.09 3.87 -3.79
C ALA A 308 22.59 4.37 -5.16
N ASP A 309 23.10 3.46 -6.01
CA ASP A 309 23.62 3.80 -7.34
C ASP A 309 22.58 4.52 -8.23
N ALA A 310 21.28 4.19 -8.10
CA ALA A 310 20.22 4.79 -8.90
C ALA A 310 20.06 6.31 -8.66
N PHE A 311 20.55 6.82 -7.54
CA PHE A 311 20.49 8.24 -7.16
C PHE A 311 21.78 9.01 -7.45
N GLU A 312 22.77 8.33 -8.01
CA GLU A 312 24.08 8.90 -8.30
C GLU A 312 24.27 9.14 -9.81
N ARG A 313 25.24 9.97 -10.17
CA ARG A 313 25.57 10.26 -11.57
C ARG A 313 26.16 9.06 -12.32
N THR A 314 26.50 8.00 -11.61
CA THR A 314 27.00 6.72 -12.14
C THR A 314 25.88 5.79 -12.58
N ALA A 315 24.63 6.14 -12.30
CA ALA A 315 23.47 5.32 -12.64
C ALA A 315 23.39 5.03 -14.15
N ASP A 316 22.99 3.81 -14.47
CA ASP A 316 22.77 3.38 -15.84
C ASP A 316 21.27 3.21 -16.12
N PHE A 317 20.64 4.27 -16.56
CA PHE A 317 19.28 4.29 -17.09
C PHE A 317 19.22 4.37 -18.61
N SER A 318 20.26 3.82 -19.30
CA SER A 318 20.32 3.83 -20.75
C SER A 318 19.17 3.11 -21.45
N GLY A 319 18.40 2.32 -20.72
CA GLY A 319 17.15 1.77 -21.26
C GLY A 319 16.02 2.80 -21.40
N ILE A 320 16.14 3.99 -20.78
CA ILE A 320 15.17 5.08 -20.90
C ILE A 320 15.45 5.92 -22.14
N ASP A 321 16.70 6.41 -22.32
CA ASP A 321 17.04 7.39 -23.36
C ASP A 321 18.26 7.01 -24.23
N GLY A 322 18.85 5.85 -23.99
CA GLY A 322 20.05 5.37 -24.68
C GLY A 322 21.36 5.96 -24.15
N ARG A 323 21.32 6.76 -23.08
CA ARG A 323 22.48 7.44 -22.49
C ARG A 323 22.71 7.00 -21.05
N ARG A 324 23.83 7.43 -20.44
CA ARG A 324 24.21 7.14 -19.05
C ARG A 324 24.35 8.43 -18.23
N ASP A 325 23.50 9.39 -18.47
CA ASP A 325 23.53 10.68 -17.78
C ASP A 325 22.25 10.96 -16.96
N LEU A 326 21.33 9.97 -16.93
CA LEU A 326 20.15 10.00 -16.09
C LEU A 326 20.41 9.37 -14.73
N PHE A 327 19.88 10.00 -13.70
CA PHE A 327 19.78 9.45 -12.35
C PHE A 327 18.46 9.90 -11.72
N VAL A 328 18.00 9.16 -10.71
CA VAL A 328 16.77 9.50 -10.00
C VAL A 328 17.01 10.69 -9.07
N GLY A 329 16.32 11.79 -9.30
CA GLY A 329 16.38 12.95 -8.42
C GLY A 329 15.58 12.74 -7.12
N GLU A 330 14.35 12.25 -7.26
CA GLU A 330 13.45 12.04 -6.12
C GLU A 330 12.51 10.86 -6.37
N VAL A 331 12.18 10.15 -5.30
CA VAL A 331 11.10 9.15 -5.23
C VAL A 331 10.18 9.56 -4.09
N ALA A 332 9.06 10.18 -4.43
CA ALA A 332 8.09 10.61 -3.42
C ALA A 332 6.95 9.60 -3.28
N HIS A 333 6.65 9.24 -2.04
CA HIS A 333 5.50 8.41 -1.69
C HIS A 333 4.57 9.13 -0.73
N LYS A 334 3.27 9.02 -0.98
CA LYS A 334 2.24 9.50 -0.07
C LYS A 334 1.07 8.51 -0.03
N ALA A 335 0.68 8.13 1.18
CA ALA A 335 -0.44 7.24 1.43
C ALA A 335 -1.36 7.84 2.49
N PHE A 336 -2.63 7.49 2.37
CA PHE A 336 -3.69 7.98 3.24
C PHE A 336 -4.71 6.88 3.51
N VAL A 337 -5.16 6.77 4.75
CA VAL A 337 -6.27 5.94 5.17
C VAL A 337 -7.10 6.68 6.22
N GLU A 338 -8.41 6.56 6.13
CA GLU A 338 -9.35 7.01 7.14
C GLU A 338 -10.31 5.86 7.48
N VAL A 339 -10.42 5.52 8.77
CA VAL A 339 -11.24 4.43 9.28
C VAL A 339 -12.42 5.00 10.05
N SER A 340 -13.64 4.64 9.63
CA SER A 340 -14.90 5.11 10.19
C SER A 340 -15.95 3.99 10.22
N GLU A 341 -17.15 4.31 10.66
CA GLU A 341 -18.27 3.35 10.83
C GLU A 341 -18.68 2.66 9.54
N GLU A 342 -18.64 3.36 8.41
CA GLU A 342 -19.07 2.81 7.12
C GLU A 342 -17.98 2.04 6.40
N GLY A 343 -16.71 2.35 6.73
CA GLY A 343 -15.58 1.79 6.05
C GLY A 343 -14.30 2.60 6.22
N THR A 344 -13.42 2.41 5.29
CA THR A 344 -12.28 3.28 5.09
C THR A 344 -12.76 4.41 4.20
N GLU A 345 -12.84 5.59 4.77
CA GLU A 345 -13.46 6.83 4.29
C GLU A 345 -14.98 6.76 4.02
N ALA A 346 -15.79 7.52 4.76
CA ALA A 346 -17.24 7.41 4.76
C ALA A 346 -17.99 8.72 4.48
N ALA A 347 -19.11 8.56 3.78
CA ALA A 347 -20.23 9.51 3.74
C ALA A 347 -21.51 8.75 4.13
N ALA A 348 -22.28 9.32 5.06
CA ALA A 348 -23.35 8.71 5.84
C ALA A 348 -24.34 7.81 5.11
N ALA A 349 -24.68 6.66 5.69
CA ALA A 349 -25.83 5.82 5.33
C ALA A 349 -26.49 5.14 6.54
N THR A 350 -27.75 4.80 6.39
CA THR A 350 -28.72 4.40 7.41
C THR A 350 -28.66 2.89 7.71
N GLY A 351 -28.55 2.50 8.97
CA GLY A 351 -28.47 1.09 9.39
C GLY A 351 -29.84 0.46 9.71
N ILE A 352 -29.97 -0.85 9.50
CA ILE A 352 -31.10 -1.70 9.92
C ILE A 352 -30.61 -2.67 10.98
N ALA A 353 -31.18 -2.61 12.18
CA ALA A 353 -30.90 -3.52 13.27
C ALA A 353 -31.78 -4.76 13.23
N MET A 354 -31.22 -5.98 13.33
CA MET A 354 -31.95 -7.20 13.61
C MET A 354 -31.57 -7.77 14.97
N HIS A 355 -32.57 -8.05 15.79
CA HIS A 355 -32.42 -8.69 17.09
C HIS A 355 -32.70 -10.17 16.98
N ALA A 356 -31.79 -11.01 17.49
CA ALA A 356 -32.04 -12.43 17.69
C ALA A 356 -31.73 -12.84 19.13
N LEU A 357 -32.71 -13.52 19.74
CA LEU A 357 -32.64 -14.10 21.08
C LEU A 357 -32.16 -15.55 20.98
N ALA A 358 -31.01 -15.89 21.60
CA ALA A 358 -30.74 -17.21 22.17
C ALA A 358 -29.55 -17.18 23.10
N MET A 359 -29.76 -17.46 24.37
CA MET A 359 -28.71 -17.56 25.39
C MET A 359 -28.05 -18.95 25.34
N ARG A 360 -26.85 -18.98 24.79
CA ARG A 360 -25.83 -19.99 25.14
C ARG A 360 -24.67 -19.22 25.72
N ARG A 361 -24.09 -19.68 26.83
CA ARG A 361 -22.92 -19.03 27.44
C ARG A 361 -21.74 -19.29 26.53
N GLU A 362 -21.62 -18.44 25.49
CA GLU A 362 -20.46 -18.40 24.59
C GLU A 362 -19.31 -17.72 25.33
N GLU A 363 -18.11 -18.28 25.22
CA GLU A 363 -16.89 -17.57 25.63
C GLU A 363 -16.85 -16.24 24.86
N ARG A 364 -16.85 -15.14 25.60
CA ARG A 364 -16.83 -13.78 24.99
C ARG A 364 -15.43 -13.51 24.51
N THR A 365 -15.24 -13.51 23.19
CA THR A 365 -14.02 -12.99 22.59
C THR A 365 -14.14 -11.46 22.50
N VAL A 366 -13.23 -10.75 23.15
CA VAL A 366 -13.18 -9.29 23.15
C VAL A 366 -11.94 -8.83 22.39
N PHE A 367 -12.12 -7.93 21.44
CA PHE A 367 -11.05 -7.28 20.72
C PHE A 367 -11.20 -5.76 20.91
N ARG A 368 -10.27 -5.14 21.62
CA ARG A 368 -10.32 -3.73 21.94
C ARG A 368 -9.00 -3.06 21.53
N ALA A 369 -9.01 -2.34 20.40
CA ALA A 369 -7.83 -1.68 19.85
C ALA A 369 -7.61 -0.31 20.54
N ASP A 370 -7.36 -0.32 21.86
CA ASP A 370 -7.24 0.87 22.71
C ASP A 370 -5.81 1.26 23.05
N HIS A 371 -4.84 0.72 22.36
CA HIS A 371 -3.42 1.02 22.46
C HIS A 371 -2.73 0.83 21.10
N PRO A 372 -1.46 1.21 20.91
CA PRO A 372 -0.78 1.15 19.61
C PRO A 372 -0.82 -0.23 18.94
N PHE A 373 -1.19 -0.25 17.67
CA PHE A 373 -1.33 -1.46 16.87
C PHE A 373 -0.78 -1.28 15.44
N ALA A 374 -0.43 -2.40 14.80
CA ALA A 374 -0.16 -2.45 13.38
C ALA A 374 -1.43 -2.82 12.59
N PHE A 375 -1.54 -2.34 11.35
CA PHE A 375 -2.66 -2.68 10.47
C PHE A 375 -2.19 -2.92 9.03
N PHE A 376 -2.99 -3.70 8.30
CA PHE A 376 -2.75 -4.04 6.90
C PHE A 376 -4.05 -3.91 6.11
N ILE A 377 -3.98 -3.47 4.87
CA ILE A 377 -5.04 -3.66 3.87
C ILE A 377 -4.44 -4.59 2.82
N ARG A 378 -5.04 -5.76 2.66
CA ARG A 378 -4.53 -6.79 1.74
C ARG A 378 -5.63 -7.41 0.89
N ASP A 379 -5.25 -7.91 -0.26
CA ASP A 379 -6.07 -8.85 -1.02
C ASP A 379 -5.96 -10.25 -0.43
N THR A 380 -7.08 -10.81 -0.02
CA THR A 380 -7.13 -12.12 0.64
C THR A 380 -6.94 -13.29 -0.32
N THR A 381 -7.04 -13.04 -1.64
CA THR A 381 -6.87 -14.05 -2.69
C THR A 381 -5.40 -14.28 -3.03
N SER A 382 -4.67 -13.20 -3.32
CA SER A 382 -3.24 -13.27 -3.65
C SER A 382 -2.32 -13.14 -2.44
N GLY A 383 -2.85 -12.64 -1.30
CA GLY A 383 -2.10 -12.27 -0.12
C GLY A 383 -1.30 -10.96 -0.29
N ALA A 384 -1.45 -10.23 -1.40
CA ALA A 384 -0.70 -9.00 -1.65
C ALA A 384 -1.11 -7.91 -0.66
N ILE A 385 -0.11 -7.26 -0.06
CA ILE A 385 -0.28 -6.16 0.87
C ILE A 385 -0.39 -4.86 0.07
N LEU A 386 -1.59 -4.25 0.08
CA LEU A 386 -1.86 -2.97 -0.57
C LEU A 386 -1.38 -1.80 0.29
N PHE A 387 -1.67 -1.85 1.58
CA PHE A 387 -1.23 -0.87 2.57
C PHE A 387 -0.79 -1.59 3.83
N GLU A 388 0.14 -0.98 4.52
CA GLU A 388 0.55 -1.35 5.86
C GLU A 388 0.85 -0.10 6.68
N GLY A 389 0.64 -0.21 7.99
CA GLY A 389 0.84 0.93 8.85
C GLY A 389 0.75 0.60 10.32
N ARG A 390 0.89 1.65 11.13
CA ARG A 390 0.61 1.61 12.57
C ARG A 390 -0.17 2.83 13.01
N LEU A 391 -1.01 2.63 14.00
CA LEU A 391 -1.65 3.68 14.77
C LEU A 391 -1.02 3.72 16.16
N ALA A 392 -0.29 4.78 16.47
CA ALA A 392 0.30 5.02 17.78
C ALA A 392 -0.31 6.25 18.47
N GLN A 393 -0.82 7.19 17.68
CA GLN A 393 -1.43 8.43 18.14
C GLN A 393 -2.67 8.72 17.27
N PRO A 394 -3.85 8.23 17.65
CA PRO A 394 -5.09 8.64 16.98
C PRO A 394 -5.28 10.15 17.14
N ALA A 395 -5.60 10.82 16.03
CA ALA A 395 -6.02 12.22 16.11
C ALA A 395 -7.37 12.30 16.83
N SER A 396 -7.47 13.24 17.76
CA SER A 396 -8.70 13.57 18.49
C SER A 396 -9.76 14.17 17.57
#